data_eac6ca019ed175a98db98a23b0d60c09
#
_entry.id   eac6ca019ed175a98db98a23b0d60c09
#
_cell.length_a   1.000
_cell.length_b   1.000
_cell.length_c   1.000
_cell.angle_alpha   90.00
_cell.angle_beta   90.00
_cell.angle_gamma   90.00
#
_symmetry.space_group_name_H-M   'P 1'
#
loop_
_entity.id
_entity.type
_entity.pdbx_description
1 polymer ?
#
loop_
_entity_poly.entity_id
_entity_poly.type
_entity_poly.pdbx_seq_one_letter_code
_entity_poly.pdbx_strand_id
1 'polypeptide(L)'
;MTAIGRAGSVAIVACLASMLLAASASADTKPPTLRRPRSGVQFTVGPVPVERGKEITECTYFKLPSKRDLDVNKVQIKVSGGTHHVHLYRPEDPNLDLADGHEACNFALDFSVWQLILASQNLELTWRLPPGVTFHFRGGEQLAAQTHFVDSGLLTTPTGEGWAVFNLFKMPKHRVKSYAGAIFGQDRDVVVPPGSSSATTRCTFPKPVKLLALTGHYHYRGVEFTAGTWDGTTGTEIYRQEGYDHPAFLRFAANDIPTVTGLQWTCSYVNTTTNTFTFGPFTDNNEHCNLFAFYYPTAGTHETITCVQQHGIVTTVVHQ
;
A
#
# COMPACT_ATOMS: atom_id res chain seq x y z
N MET A 1 88.42 -0.94 10.77
CA MET A 1 87.62 -0.72 9.60
C MET A 1 86.39 -1.60 9.70
N THR A 2 85.33 -1.01 10.14
CA THR A 2 84.13 -1.68 10.64
C THR A 2 83.04 -1.66 9.56
N ALA A 3 82.54 -2.82 9.16
CA ALA A 3 81.43 -2.94 8.25
C ALA A 3 80.14 -3.13 9.04
N ILE A 4 79.19 -2.25 8.80
CA ILE A 4 77.84 -2.27 9.41
C ILE A 4 76.90 -3.00 8.47
N GLY A 5 76.38 -4.16 8.92
CA GLY A 5 75.36 -4.89 8.23
C GLY A 5 73.97 -4.31 8.48
N ARG A 6 73.25 -4.06 7.40
CA ARG A 6 71.80 -3.71 7.43
C ARG A 6 70.96 -4.97 7.43
N ALA A 7 70.19 -5.18 8.50
CA ALA A 7 69.11 -6.16 8.55
C ALA A 7 67.86 -5.60 7.88
N GLY A 8 67.41 -6.26 6.82
CA GLY A 8 66.15 -5.96 6.15
C GLY A 8 64.99 -6.71 6.81
N SER A 9 64.06 -5.97 7.39
CA SER A 9 62.83 -6.53 7.91
C SER A 9 61.82 -6.76 6.77
N VAL A 10 61.50 -8.02 6.54
CA VAL A 10 60.41 -8.43 5.63
C VAL A 10 59.07 -8.35 6.41
N ALA A 11 58.23 -7.39 6.04
CA ALA A 11 56.88 -7.29 6.58
C ALA A 11 55.95 -8.25 5.78
N ILE A 12 55.49 -9.30 6.44
CA ILE A 12 54.46 -10.20 5.91
C ILE A 12 53.11 -9.52 6.05
N VAL A 13 52.54 -9.03 4.96
CA VAL A 13 51.16 -8.54 4.90
C VAL A 13 50.25 -9.76 4.80
N ALA A 14 49.60 -10.10 5.90
CA ALA A 14 48.57 -11.09 5.96
C ALA A 14 47.26 -10.47 5.39
N CYS A 15 46.90 -10.82 4.14
CA CYS A 15 45.59 -10.54 3.58
C CYS A 15 44.54 -11.41 4.26
N LEU A 16 43.82 -10.86 5.21
CA LEU A 16 42.57 -11.45 5.74
C LEU A 16 41.49 -11.29 4.65
N ALA A 17 41.28 -12.36 3.90
CA ALA A 17 40.11 -12.48 3.03
C ALA A 17 38.88 -12.69 3.92
N SER A 18 38.14 -11.60 4.17
CA SER A 18 36.83 -11.65 4.79
C SER A 18 35.87 -12.31 3.79
N MET A 19 35.62 -13.61 3.95
CA MET A 19 34.51 -14.27 3.29
C MET A 19 33.21 -13.70 3.85
N LEU A 20 32.61 -12.76 3.13
CA LEU A 20 31.22 -12.40 3.29
C LEU A 20 30.38 -13.64 2.94
N LEU A 21 29.95 -14.37 3.95
CA LEU A 21 28.86 -15.34 3.83
C LEU A 21 27.62 -14.53 3.45
N ALA A 22 27.33 -14.47 2.15
CA ALA A 22 26.03 -14.08 1.68
C ALA A 22 25.04 -15.09 2.25
N ALA A 23 24.33 -14.71 3.29
CA ALA A 23 23.18 -15.49 3.77
C ALA A 23 22.23 -15.58 2.59
N SER A 24 22.10 -16.77 2.02
CA SER A 24 21.08 -17.07 1.01
C SER A 24 19.73 -16.86 1.69
N ALA A 25 19.08 -15.73 1.42
CA ALA A 25 17.69 -15.54 1.83
C ALA A 25 16.90 -16.68 1.15
N SER A 26 16.37 -17.61 1.95
CA SER A 26 15.52 -18.67 1.43
C SER A 26 14.20 -18.03 0.96
N ALA A 27 13.70 -18.47 -0.19
CA ALA A 27 12.38 -18.08 -0.66
C ALA A 27 11.33 -18.36 0.44
N ASP A 28 10.42 -17.42 0.62
CA ASP A 28 9.26 -17.61 1.50
C ASP A 28 8.35 -18.69 0.88
N THR A 29 8.51 -19.93 1.34
CA THR A 29 7.66 -21.06 0.92
C THR A 29 6.45 -21.24 1.85
N LYS A 30 6.22 -20.32 2.76
CA LYS A 30 5.13 -20.35 3.73
C LYS A 30 4.60 -18.97 4.00
N PRO A 31 3.28 -18.84 4.29
CA PRO A 31 2.72 -17.56 4.66
C PRO A 31 3.39 -16.98 5.92
N PRO A 32 3.58 -15.66 5.98
CA PRO A 32 4.11 -15.00 7.16
C PRO A 32 3.19 -15.25 8.37
N THR A 33 3.79 -15.43 9.55
CA THR A 33 3.03 -15.79 10.74
C THR A 33 2.46 -14.55 11.43
N LEU A 34 1.14 -14.56 11.66
CA LEU A 34 0.43 -13.66 12.56
C LEU A 34 -0.37 -14.48 13.59
N ARG A 35 -0.34 -14.05 14.86
CA ARG A 35 -1.18 -14.67 15.87
C ARG A 35 -2.65 -14.36 15.57
N ARG A 36 -3.48 -15.40 15.43
CA ARG A 36 -4.92 -15.26 15.17
C ARG A 36 -5.62 -14.40 16.24
N PRO A 37 -6.58 -13.54 15.85
CA PRO A 37 -7.37 -12.77 16.81
C PRO A 37 -8.23 -13.72 17.66
N ARG A 38 -8.35 -13.43 18.96
CA ARG A 38 -9.29 -14.16 19.84
C ARG A 38 -10.74 -13.87 19.46
N SER A 39 -11.04 -12.70 18.91
CA SER A 39 -12.34 -12.27 18.40
C SER A 39 -12.12 -11.58 17.07
N GLY A 40 -12.70 -12.11 16.00
CA GLY A 40 -12.49 -11.68 14.63
C GLY A 40 -12.12 -12.83 13.71
N VAL A 41 -11.53 -12.52 12.57
CA VAL A 41 -11.12 -13.51 11.57
C VAL A 41 -9.66 -13.31 11.14
N GLN A 42 -9.03 -14.39 10.71
CA GLN A 42 -7.78 -14.37 9.97
C GLN A 42 -8.01 -15.07 8.64
N PHE A 43 -7.50 -14.49 7.57
CA PHE A 43 -7.42 -15.14 6.26
C PHE A 43 -6.06 -14.89 5.62
N THR A 44 -5.74 -15.73 4.65
CA THR A 44 -4.48 -15.71 3.92
C THR A 44 -4.78 -15.67 2.44
N VAL A 45 -4.06 -14.82 1.72
CA VAL A 45 -4.06 -14.70 0.26
C VAL A 45 -2.74 -15.26 -0.24
N GLY A 46 -2.77 -16.00 -1.32
CA GLY A 46 -1.62 -16.72 -1.86
C GLY A 46 -1.72 -18.24 -1.65
N PRO A 47 -0.73 -19.05 -2.10
CA PRO A 47 0.52 -18.57 -2.73
C PRO A 47 0.32 -17.97 -4.10
N VAL A 48 1.05 -16.89 -4.38
CA VAL A 48 1.18 -16.31 -5.72
C VAL A 48 2.59 -16.65 -6.21
N PRO A 49 2.75 -17.44 -7.30
CA PRO A 49 4.06 -17.74 -7.83
C PRO A 49 4.71 -16.47 -8.39
N VAL A 50 5.89 -16.13 -7.89
CA VAL A 50 6.68 -14.97 -8.35
C VAL A 50 7.95 -15.47 -8.98
N GLU A 51 8.08 -15.29 -10.30
CA GLU A 51 9.31 -15.65 -11.02
C GLU A 51 10.42 -14.63 -10.73
N ARG A 52 11.65 -15.13 -10.63
CA ARG A 52 12.81 -14.27 -10.40
C ARG A 52 12.97 -13.19 -11.49
N GLY A 53 13.16 -11.96 -11.04
CA GLY A 53 13.31 -10.81 -11.93
C GLY A 53 12.02 -10.41 -12.63
N LYS A 54 10.87 -10.89 -12.15
CA LYS A 54 9.55 -10.56 -12.67
C LYS A 54 8.72 -9.77 -11.66
N GLU A 55 7.74 -9.12 -12.21
CA GLU A 55 6.70 -8.38 -11.51
C GLU A 55 5.36 -9.03 -11.83
N ILE A 56 4.53 -9.24 -10.83
CA ILE A 56 3.18 -9.79 -10.98
C ILE A 56 2.20 -9.06 -10.08
N THR A 57 1.07 -8.65 -10.66
CA THR A 57 -0.09 -8.21 -9.90
C THR A 57 -1.19 -9.26 -10.05
N GLU A 58 -1.68 -9.73 -8.92
CA GLU A 58 -2.68 -10.78 -8.84
C GLU A 58 -3.87 -10.35 -8.01
N CYS A 59 -5.08 -10.65 -8.51
CA CYS A 59 -6.34 -10.49 -7.82
C CYS A 59 -6.82 -11.86 -7.32
N THR A 60 -7.02 -11.97 -6.02
CA THR A 60 -7.60 -13.16 -5.38
C THR A 60 -9.00 -12.84 -4.92
N TYR A 61 -9.99 -13.61 -5.40
CA TYR A 61 -11.41 -13.51 -5.05
C TYR A 61 -11.76 -14.56 -4.01
N PHE A 62 -12.46 -14.16 -2.96
CA PHE A 62 -12.84 -15.07 -1.88
C PHE A 62 -14.02 -14.52 -1.05
N LYS A 63 -14.68 -15.40 -0.30
CA LYS A 63 -15.68 -15.00 0.67
C LYS A 63 -15.05 -14.69 2.02
N LEU A 64 -15.50 -13.62 2.67
CA LEU A 64 -15.08 -13.34 4.05
C LEU A 64 -15.34 -14.59 4.93
N PRO A 65 -14.32 -15.13 5.63
CA PRO A 65 -14.48 -16.35 6.42
C PRO A 65 -15.18 -16.08 7.76
N SER A 66 -16.33 -15.42 7.69
CA SER A 66 -17.23 -15.16 8.81
C SER A 66 -18.68 -15.23 8.32
N LYS A 67 -19.52 -16.04 8.96
CA LYS A 67 -20.96 -16.10 8.66
C LYS A 67 -21.75 -14.94 9.26
N ARG A 68 -21.14 -14.13 10.09
CA ARG A 68 -21.76 -12.98 10.78
C ARG A 68 -21.00 -11.72 10.46
N ASP A 69 -21.68 -10.60 10.48
CA ASP A 69 -21.09 -9.29 10.33
C ASP A 69 -19.97 -9.04 11.34
N LEU A 70 -18.95 -8.34 10.88
CA LEU A 70 -17.80 -7.94 11.66
C LEU A 70 -17.70 -6.42 11.64
N ASP A 71 -17.75 -5.81 12.82
CA ASP A 71 -17.34 -4.43 13.03
C ASP A 71 -15.87 -4.45 13.48
N VAL A 72 -14.95 -4.03 12.63
CA VAL A 72 -13.50 -4.21 12.79
C VAL A 72 -12.86 -2.89 13.23
N ASN A 73 -12.28 -2.85 14.43
CA ASN A 73 -11.58 -1.65 14.92
C ASN A 73 -10.06 -1.78 15.01
N LYS A 74 -9.53 -2.93 14.66
CA LYS A 74 -8.09 -3.15 14.52
C LYS A 74 -7.84 -4.11 13.37
N VAL A 75 -6.87 -3.78 12.54
CA VAL A 75 -6.37 -4.64 11.47
C VAL A 75 -4.89 -4.94 11.71
N GLN A 76 -4.46 -6.13 11.28
CA GLN A 76 -3.06 -6.46 11.08
C GLN A 76 -2.92 -7.07 9.70
N ILE A 77 -1.92 -6.63 8.98
CA ILE A 77 -1.56 -7.15 7.66
C ILE A 77 -0.08 -7.51 7.76
N LYS A 78 0.28 -8.69 7.28
CA LYS A 78 1.67 -9.09 7.12
C LYS A 78 1.82 -9.77 5.78
N VAL A 79 2.81 -9.35 5.02
CA VAL A 79 3.06 -9.84 3.67
C VAL A 79 4.46 -10.43 3.58
N SER A 80 4.69 -11.29 2.59
CA SER A 80 6.03 -11.82 2.29
C SER A 80 6.94 -10.75 1.68
N GLY A 81 8.25 -10.99 1.71
CA GLY A 81 9.22 -10.15 1.02
C GLY A 81 8.89 -10.00 -0.47
N GLY A 82 9.31 -8.89 -1.07
CA GLY A 82 8.98 -8.59 -2.47
C GLY A 82 7.58 -8.04 -2.71
N THR A 83 6.74 -7.93 -1.68
CA THR A 83 5.42 -7.31 -1.83
C THR A 83 5.57 -5.80 -1.94
N HIS A 84 5.15 -5.24 -3.08
CA HIS A 84 5.11 -3.81 -3.29
C HIS A 84 3.88 -3.19 -2.61
N HIS A 85 2.69 -3.79 -2.81
CA HIS A 85 1.48 -3.41 -2.08
C HIS A 85 0.47 -4.57 -1.97
N VAL A 86 -0.47 -4.40 -1.05
CA VAL A 86 -1.68 -5.20 -0.95
C VAL A 86 -2.88 -4.30 -0.70
N HIS A 87 -3.93 -4.52 -1.46
CA HIS A 87 -5.21 -3.84 -1.34
C HIS A 87 -6.32 -4.85 -1.06
N LEU A 88 -7.30 -4.46 -0.27
CA LEU A 88 -8.51 -5.24 -0.02
C LEU A 88 -9.73 -4.46 -0.51
N TYR A 89 -10.56 -5.10 -1.30
CA TYR A 89 -11.74 -4.52 -1.92
C TYR A 89 -12.99 -5.32 -1.57
N ARG A 90 -14.13 -4.64 -1.65
CA ARG A 90 -15.47 -5.24 -1.71
C ARG A 90 -16.15 -4.86 -3.02
N PRO A 91 -17.12 -5.63 -3.52
CA PRO A 91 -17.86 -5.23 -4.69
C PRO A 91 -18.85 -4.09 -4.36
N GLU A 92 -19.10 -3.24 -5.35
CA GLU A 92 -20.17 -2.23 -5.33
C GLU A 92 -21.55 -2.91 -5.24
N ASP A 93 -21.79 -3.91 -6.09
CA ASP A 93 -22.98 -4.76 -5.97
C ASP A 93 -22.82 -5.78 -4.85
N PRO A 94 -23.61 -5.67 -3.77
CA PRO A 94 -23.55 -6.60 -2.64
C PRO A 94 -23.89 -8.06 -3.02
N ASN A 95 -24.50 -8.28 -4.17
CA ASN A 95 -24.90 -9.59 -4.65
C ASN A 95 -23.88 -10.21 -5.62
N LEU A 96 -22.79 -9.50 -5.93
CA LEU A 96 -21.73 -10.08 -6.75
C LEU A 96 -21.20 -11.35 -6.08
N ASP A 97 -21.24 -12.45 -6.83
CA ASP A 97 -20.85 -13.78 -6.37
C ASP A 97 -19.87 -14.40 -7.37
N LEU A 98 -18.59 -14.26 -7.08
CA LEU A 98 -17.52 -14.87 -7.86
C LEU A 98 -17.06 -16.15 -7.18
N ALA A 99 -16.67 -17.13 -7.98
CA ALA A 99 -15.98 -18.30 -7.45
C ALA A 99 -14.67 -17.88 -6.77
N ASP A 100 -14.33 -18.58 -5.69
CA ASP A 100 -13.00 -18.42 -5.09
C ASP A 100 -11.92 -18.77 -6.12
N GLY A 101 -10.91 -17.94 -6.23
CA GLY A 101 -9.85 -18.11 -7.23
C GLY A 101 -8.96 -16.90 -7.33
N HIS A 102 -8.03 -16.96 -8.26
CA HIS A 102 -7.09 -15.89 -8.52
C HIS A 102 -6.81 -15.75 -10.02
N GLU A 103 -6.48 -14.55 -10.43
CA GLU A 103 -6.11 -14.23 -11.81
C GLU A 103 -5.13 -13.06 -11.85
N ALA A 104 -4.32 -12.97 -12.91
CA ALA A 104 -3.47 -11.82 -13.14
C ALA A 104 -4.34 -10.57 -13.40
N CYS A 105 -4.08 -9.49 -12.67
CA CYS A 105 -4.79 -8.23 -12.82
C CYS A 105 -3.81 -7.06 -12.81
N ASN A 106 -3.61 -6.41 -13.96
CA ASN A 106 -2.58 -5.41 -14.15
C ASN A 106 -2.95 -3.98 -13.68
N PHE A 107 -4.19 -3.74 -13.29
CA PHE A 107 -4.65 -2.42 -12.83
C PHE A 107 -5.35 -2.52 -11.48
N ALA A 108 -5.43 -1.39 -10.79
CA ALA A 108 -6.42 -1.26 -9.73
C ALA A 108 -7.77 -1.77 -10.25
N LEU A 109 -8.46 -2.55 -9.43
CA LEU A 109 -9.78 -3.06 -9.79
C LEU A 109 -10.69 -1.90 -10.21
N ASP A 110 -11.55 -2.16 -11.18
CA ASP A 110 -12.49 -1.16 -11.69
C ASP A 110 -13.35 -0.63 -10.52
N PHE A 111 -13.23 0.67 -10.24
CA PHE A 111 -13.97 1.31 -9.16
C PHE A 111 -15.47 1.42 -9.39
N SER A 112 -15.96 1.17 -10.61
CA SER A 112 -17.39 0.99 -10.85
C SER A 112 -17.91 -0.35 -10.34
N VAL A 113 -17.02 -1.28 -10.04
CA VAL A 113 -17.32 -2.64 -9.57
C VAL A 113 -16.81 -2.89 -8.16
N TRP A 114 -15.67 -2.28 -7.80
CA TRP A 114 -14.95 -2.58 -6.57
C TRP A 114 -14.64 -1.34 -5.74
N GLN A 115 -14.95 -1.38 -4.47
CA GLN A 115 -14.64 -0.33 -3.50
C GLN A 115 -13.43 -0.73 -2.66
N LEU A 116 -12.47 0.18 -2.50
CA LEU A 116 -11.33 -0.01 -1.60
C LEU A 116 -11.79 -0.04 -0.13
N ILE A 117 -11.28 -1.01 0.64
CA ILE A 117 -11.48 -1.09 2.08
C ILE A 117 -10.18 -0.79 2.82
N LEU A 118 -9.08 -1.42 2.41
CA LEU A 118 -7.76 -1.33 3.05
C LEU A 118 -6.66 -1.31 1.99
N ALA A 119 -5.58 -0.61 2.30
CA ALA A 119 -4.35 -0.60 1.50
C ALA A 119 -3.14 -0.63 2.42
N SER A 120 -2.09 -1.34 2.02
CA SER A 120 -0.78 -1.33 2.68
C SER A 120 0.33 -1.55 1.68
N GLN A 121 1.43 -0.82 1.86
CA GLN A 121 2.70 -1.01 1.15
C GLN A 121 3.82 -1.40 2.12
N ASN A 122 3.48 -1.65 3.38
CA ASN A 122 4.43 -2.07 4.40
C ASN A 122 4.40 -3.57 4.57
N LEU A 123 5.54 -4.19 4.79
CA LEU A 123 5.65 -5.64 5.03
C LEU A 123 4.84 -6.07 6.27
N GLU A 124 4.65 -5.17 7.21
CA GLU A 124 3.81 -5.38 8.38
C GLU A 124 3.08 -4.10 8.77
N LEU A 125 1.76 -4.16 8.84
CA LEU A 125 0.90 -3.08 9.32
C LEU A 125 0.08 -3.56 10.51
N THR A 126 0.13 -2.83 11.62
CA THR A 126 -0.84 -2.97 12.72
C THR A 126 -1.49 -1.61 12.92
N TRP A 127 -2.79 -1.55 12.70
CA TRP A 127 -3.55 -0.31 12.85
C TRP A 127 -4.80 -0.53 13.70
N ARG A 128 -4.96 0.32 14.71
CA ARG A 128 -6.16 0.40 15.54
C ARG A 128 -6.85 1.73 15.30
N LEU A 129 -8.13 1.68 14.97
CA LEU A 129 -8.97 2.85 14.79
C LEU A 129 -9.29 3.50 16.14
N PRO A 130 -9.72 4.77 16.16
CA PRO A 130 -10.18 5.44 17.38
C PRO A 130 -11.32 4.68 18.08
N PRO A 131 -11.52 4.92 19.39
CA PRO A 131 -12.59 4.26 20.14
C PRO A 131 -13.96 4.46 19.49
N GLY A 132 -14.65 3.36 19.21
CA GLY A 132 -15.98 3.37 18.61
C GLY A 132 -16.01 3.48 17.08
N VAL A 133 -14.89 3.67 16.42
CA VAL A 133 -14.80 3.68 14.95
C VAL A 133 -14.44 2.29 14.44
N THR A 134 -15.11 1.83 13.38
CA THR A 134 -14.92 0.49 12.80
C THR A 134 -15.07 0.52 11.29
N PHE A 135 -14.37 -0.37 10.61
CA PHE A 135 -14.78 -0.85 9.30
C PHE A 135 -15.85 -1.90 9.48
N HIS A 136 -16.87 -1.87 8.65
CA HIS A 136 -17.93 -2.88 8.65
C HIS A 136 -17.74 -3.88 7.52
N PHE A 137 -17.87 -5.16 7.81
CA PHE A 137 -17.87 -6.26 6.87
C PHE A 137 -19.13 -7.09 7.06
N ARG A 138 -19.83 -7.41 5.97
CA ARG A 138 -21.00 -8.29 6.00
C ARG A 138 -20.55 -9.75 6.12
N GLY A 139 -21.33 -10.56 6.78
CA GLY A 139 -21.04 -11.98 6.91
C GLY A 139 -21.02 -12.68 5.54
N GLY A 140 -19.93 -13.34 5.19
CA GLY A 140 -19.77 -14.03 3.92
C GLY A 140 -19.73 -13.14 2.68
N GLU A 141 -19.50 -11.83 2.83
CA GLU A 141 -19.41 -10.95 1.66
C GLU A 141 -18.25 -11.35 0.73
N GLN A 142 -18.45 -11.09 -0.56
CA GLN A 142 -17.38 -11.23 -1.56
C GLN A 142 -16.29 -10.20 -1.27
N LEU A 143 -15.03 -10.63 -1.32
CA LEU A 143 -13.88 -9.76 -1.23
C LEU A 143 -12.94 -10.05 -2.41
N ALA A 144 -12.13 -9.05 -2.74
CA ALA A 144 -10.99 -9.21 -3.62
C ALA A 144 -9.74 -8.65 -2.93
N ALA A 145 -8.66 -9.40 -2.93
CA ALA A 145 -7.35 -8.92 -2.53
C ALA A 145 -6.47 -8.77 -3.76
N GLN A 146 -6.00 -7.56 -4.04
CA GLN A 146 -4.99 -7.31 -5.05
C GLN A 146 -3.63 -7.29 -4.36
N THR A 147 -2.72 -8.13 -4.83
CA THR A 147 -1.34 -8.20 -4.36
C THR A 147 -0.39 -7.94 -5.52
N HIS A 148 0.55 -7.02 -5.31
CA HIS A 148 1.57 -6.70 -6.29
C HIS A 148 2.93 -7.09 -5.74
N PHE A 149 3.57 -8.05 -6.40
CA PHE A 149 4.90 -8.55 -6.07
C PHE A 149 5.90 -8.12 -7.12
N VAL A 150 7.05 -7.65 -6.66
CA VAL A 150 8.16 -7.21 -7.51
C VAL A 150 9.41 -7.96 -7.08
N ASP A 151 9.91 -8.85 -7.93
CA ASP A 151 11.25 -9.40 -7.80
C ASP A 151 12.17 -8.73 -8.83
N SER A 152 12.52 -7.48 -8.57
CA SER A 152 13.38 -6.70 -9.46
C SER A 152 14.86 -7.15 -9.48
N GLY A 153 15.19 -8.27 -8.80
CA GLY A 153 16.58 -8.68 -8.59
C GLY A 153 17.37 -7.77 -7.64
N LEU A 154 16.78 -6.64 -7.23
CA LEU A 154 17.29 -5.74 -6.20
C LEU A 154 16.84 -6.20 -4.80
N LEU A 155 15.73 -6.94 -4.73
CA LEU A 155 15.29 -7.61 -3.52
C LEU A 155 16.05 -8.94 -3.43
N THR A 156 16.74 -9.15 -2.34
CA THR A 156 17.64 -10.28 -2.06
C THR A 156 16.90 -11.61 -1.86
N THR A 157 15.61 -11.68 -2.18
CA THR A 157 14.81 -12.88 -2.05
C THR A 157 14.82 -13.69 -3.36
N PRO A 158 15.19 -14.96 -3.33
CA PRO A 158 15.04 -15.84 -4.49
C PRO A 158 13.56 -16.01 -4.85
N THR A 159 13.29 -16.44 -6.09
CA THR A 159 11.98 -16.89 -6.56
C THR A 159 11.22 -17.59 -5.47
N GLY A 160 10.07 -17.07 -5.12
CA GLY A 160 9.28 -17.57 -4.02
C GLY A 160 7.80 -17.45 -4.29
N GLU A 161 7.06 -17.71 -3.25
CA GLU A 161 5.62 -17.56 -3.22
C GLU A 161 5.28 -16.25 -2.52
N GLY A 162 4.47 -15.42 -3.16
CA GLY A 162 3.90 -14.21 -2.58
C GLY A 162 2.72 -14.55 -1.66
N TRP A 163 2.67 -13.95 -0.47
CA TRP A 163 1.63 -14.17 0.52
C TRP A 163 1.20 -12.86 1.18
N ALA A 164 -0.07 -12.79 1.55
CA ALA A 164 -0.58 -11.77 2.45
C ALA A 164 -1.48 -12.39 3.52
N VAL A 165 -1.25 -12.06 4.79
CA VAL A 165 -2.06 -12.52 5.92
C VAL A 165 -2.74 -11.34 6.57
N PHE A 166 -4.04 -11.45 6.76
CA PHE A 166 -4.89 -10.43 7.35
C PHE A 166 -5.49 -10.91 8.66
N ASN A 167 -5.42 -10.09 9.70
CA ASN A 167 -6.20 -10.21 10.92
C ASN A 167 -7.20 -9.06 11.01
N LEU A 168 -8.48 -9.38 11.08
CA LEU A 168 -9.57 -8.44 11.34
C LEU A 168 -10.08 -8.69 12.76
N PHE A 169 -9.86 -7.72 13.67
CA PHE A 169 -10.25 -7.85 15.08
C PHE A 169 -11.62 -7.21 15.30
N LYS A 170 -12.55 -8.04 15.74
CA LYS A 170 -13.94 -7.66 15.97
C LYS A 170 -14.10 -6.76 17.19
N MET A 171 -14.89 -5.69 17.05
CA MET A 171 -15.45 -4.88 18.13
C MET A 171 -16.88 -5.35 18.43
N PRO A 172 -17.31 -5.43 19.70
CA PRO A 172 -18.72 -5.68 20.05
C PRO A 172 -19.63 -4.57 19.50
N LYS A 173 -20.78 -4.94 18.91
CA LYS A 173 -21.71 -4.02 18.23
C LYS A 173 -22.14 -2.83 19.12
N HIS A 174 -22.38 -3.07 20.40
CA HIS A 174 -22.79 -2.01 21.34
C HIS A 174 -21.72 -0.94 21.59
N ARG A 175 -20.47 -1.15 21.15
CA ARG A 175 -19.37 -0.19 21.24
C ARG A 175 -19.17 0.61 19.95
N VAL A 176 -19.82 0.21 18.86
CA VAL A 176 -19.70 0.89 17.57
C VAL A 176 -20.46 2.21 17.63
N LYS A 177 -19.78 3.30 17.28
CA LYS A 177 -20.33 4.66 17.26
C LYS A 177 -20.36 5.24 15.85
N SER A 178 -19.42 4.80 15.00
CA SER A 178 -19.25 5.31 13.65
C SER A 178 -18.53 4.30 12.76
N TYR A 179 -18.77 4.39 11.47
CA TYR A 179 -18.08 3.58 10.47
C TYR A 179 -17.03 4.39 9.74
N ALA A 180 -15.96 3.70 9.36
CA ALA A 180 -14.86 4.22 8.55
C ALA A 180 -15.02 3.80 7.10
N GLY A 181 -14.52 4.66 6.21
CA GLY A 181 -14.41 4.45 4.78
C GLY A 181 -13.01 4.73 4.28
N ALA A 182 -12.80 4.52 2.99
CA ALA A 182 -11.55 4.79 2.31
C ALA A 182 -11.69 5.96 1.34
N ILE A 183 -10.56 6.63 1.08
CA ILE A 183 -10.39 7.58 -0.01
C ILE A 183 -9.30 7.02 -0.90
N PHE A 184 -9.57 6.89 -2.18
CA PHE A 184 -8.59 6.55 -3.19
C PHE A 184 -8.42 7.71 -4.16
N GLY A 185 -7.22 8.27 -4.17
CA GLY A 185 -6.81 9.31 -5.10
C GLY A 185 -5.88 8.75 -6.17
N GLN A 186 -6.14 9.06 -7.45
CA GLN A 186 -5.34 8.60 -8.57
C GLN A 186 -5.14 9.71 -9.60
N ASP A 187 -3.89 9.94 -9.99
CA ASP A 187 -3.55 10.79 -11.12
C ASP A 187 -3.22 9.92 -12.34
N ARG A 188 -4.11 9.93 -13.35
CA ARG A 188 -3.92 9.21 -14.62
C ARG A 188 -3.24 10.05 -15.68
N ASP A 189 -3.00 11.34 -15.40
CA ASP A 189 -2.33 12.27 -16.29
C ASP A 189 -0.81 12.35 -16.02
N VAL A 190 -0.29 11.50 -15.15
CA VAL A 190 1.15 11.46 -14.81
C VAL A 190 1.98 11.29 -16.06
N VAL A 191 2.91 12.22 -16.27
CA VAL A 191 3.94 12.19 -17.31
C VAL A 191 5.28 12.50 -16.67
N VAL A 192 6.24 11.59 -16.80
CA VAL A 192 7.58 11.69 -16.23
C VAL A 192 8.62 11.72 -17.36
N PRO A 193 8.92 12.91 -17.90
CA PRO A 193 9.95 13.07 -18.91
C PRO A 193 11.36 12.89 -18.32
N PRO A 194 12.42 12.80 -19.15
CA PRO A 194 13.79 12.85 -18.66
C PRO A 194 14.04 14.07 -17.77
N GLY A 195 14.78 13.87 -16.67
CA GLY A 195 15.07 14.90 -15.67
C GLY A 195 14.07 14.91 -14.51
N SER A 196 13.91 16.07 -13.88
CA SER A 196 13.00 16.27 -12.74
C SER A 196 11.62 16.71 -13.20
N SER A 197 10.59 16.15 -12.60
CA SER A 197 9.19 16.52 -12.87
C SER A 197 8.32 16.31 -11.63
N SER A 198 7.09 16.80 -11.63
CA SER A 198 6.11 16.55 -10.57
C SER A 198 4.70 16.50 -11.13
N ALA A 199 3.82 15.78 -10.43
CA ALA A 199 2.39 15.71 -10.70
C ALA A 199 1.63 16.05 -9.42
N THR A 200 0.62 16.91 -9.51
CA THR A 200 -0.18 17.35 -8.36
C THR A 200 -1.66 17.19 -8.67
N THR A 201 -2.36 16.50 -7.80
CA THR A 201 -3.82 16.34 -7.86
C THR A 201 -4.48 16.98 -6.65
N ARG A 202 -5.66 17.57 -6.85
CA ARG A 202 -6.48 18.21 -5.82
C ARG A 202 -7.89 17.66 -5.86
N CYS A 203 -8.38 17.17 -4.74
CA CYS A 203 -9.69 16.55 -4.62
C CYS A 203 -10.52 17.29 -3.57
N THR A 204 -11.74 17.67 -3.91
CA THR A 204 -12.71 18.23 -2.97
C THR A 204 -13.79 17.21 -2.67
N PHE A 205 -14.15 17.04 -1.40
CA PHE A 205 -15.15 16.10 -0.96
C PHE A 205 -16.54 16.75 -0.89
N PRO A 206 -17.63 16.01 -1.13
CA PRO A 206 -18.99 16.56 -1.07
C PRO A 206 -19.42 16.97 0.33
N LYS A 207 -18.74 16.47 1.38
CA LYS A 207 -18.93 16.81 2.79
C LYS A 207 -17.60 16.76 3.54
N PRO A 208 -17.44 17.53 4.63
CA PRO A 208 -16.27 17.41 5.50
C PRO A 208 -16.18 16.02 6.11
N VAL A 209 -14.96 15.48 6.21
CA VAL A 209 -14.67 14.17 6.81
C VAL A 209 -13.56 14.29 7.86
N LYS A 210 -13.52 13.37 8.81
CA LYS A 210 -12.43 13.23 9.77
C LYS A 210 -11.40 12.25 9.25
N LEU A 211 -10.20 12.72 8.96
CA LEU A 211 -9.13 11.94 8.35
C LEU A 211 -8.42 11.05 9.39
N LEU A 212 -8.51 9.73 9.24
CA LEU A 212 -7.95 8.75 10.15
C LEU A 212 -6.47 8.44 9.89
N ALA A 213 -6.14 8.27 8.62
CA ALA A 213 -4.81 7.89 8.17
C ALA A 213 -4.64 8.19 6.69
N LEU A 214 -3.40 8.26 6.23
CA LEU A 214 -3.06 8.31 4.81
C LEU A 214 -1.67 7.77 4.51
N THR A 215 -1.43 7.44 3.25
CA THR A 215 -0.14 7.05 2.68
C THR A 215 -0.13 7.36 1.18
N GLY A 216 1.06 7.58 0.62
CA GLY A 216 1.25 7.77 -0.82
C GLY A 216 1.62 6.47 -1.52
N HIS A 217 1.48 6.44 -2.85
CA HIS A 217 1.94 5.34 -3.69
C HIS A 217 2.40 5.86 -5.05
N TYR A 218 3.63 5.57 -5.39
CA TYR A 218 4.28 5.88 -6.66
C TYR A 218 5.38 4.83 -6.92
N HIS A 219 5.93 4.81 -8.13
CA HIS A 219 6.95 3.84 -8.50
C HIS A 219 8.36 4.39 -8.28
N TYR A 220 9.38 3.62 -8.67
CA TYR A 220 10.78 3.85 -8.24
C TYR A 220 11.45 5.12 -8.78
N ARG A 221 10.86 5.82 -9.77
CA ARG A 221 11.36 7.14 -10.22
C ARG A 221 10.88 8.26 -9.31
N GLY A 222 9.90 7.96 -8.46
CA GLY A 222 9.42 8.88 -7.45
C GLY A 222 10.45 9.06 -6.34
N VAL A 223 10.75 10.32 -6.02
CA VAL A 223 11.72 10.68 -5.00
C VAL A 223 11.08 11.29 -3.77
N GLU A 224 9.90 11.87 -3.93
CA GLU A 224 9.14 12.46 -2.83
C GLU A 224 7.64 12.38 -3.11
N PHE A 225 6.87 12.13 -2.05
CA PHE A 225 5.42 12.27 -2.02
C PHE A 225 5.02 13.20 -0.90
N THR A 226 4.21 14.21 -1.21
CA THR A 226 3.59 15.07 -0.21
C THR A 226 2.08 14.99 -0.29
N ALA A 227 1.40 15.11 0.84
CA ALA A 227 -0.05 15.27 0.88
C ALA A 227 -0.45 16.33 1.91
N GLY A 228 -1.55 16.98 1.64
CA GLY A 228 -2.07 18.06 2.48
C GLY A 228 -3.59 18.15 2.44
N THR A 229 -4.14 18.94 3.35
CA THR A 229 -5.53 19.35 3.28
C THR A 229 -5.75 20.23 2.05
N TRP A 230 -6.97 20.28 1.53
CA TRP A 230 -7.37 21.13 0.44
C TRP A 230 -8.77 21.68 0.71
N ASP A 231 -8.92 23.02 0.71
CA ASP A 231 -10.20 23.69 0.97
C ASP A 231 -10.92 24.19 -0.29
N GLY A 232 -10.33 23.90 -1.46
CA GLY A 232 -10.78 24.39 -2.77
C GLY A 232 -9.90 25.54 -3.31
N THR A 233 -9.10 26.19 -2.45
CA THR A 233 -8.22 27.31 -2.80
C THR A 233 -6.81 27.17 -2.26
N THR A 234 -6.68 26.74 -1.02
CA THR A 234 -5.40 26.60 -0.31
C THR A 234 -5.24 25.20 0.29
N GLY A 235 -4.00 24.79 0.44
CA GLY A 235 -3.64 23.51 1.05
C GLY A 235 -2.59 23.67 2.14
N THR A 236 -2.65 22.81 3.15
CA THR A 236 -1.63 22.70 4.20
C THR A 236 -1.05 21.31 4.19
N GLU A 237 0.27 21.22 4.01
CA GLU A 237 0.96 19.93 4.04
C GLU A 237 0.82 19.26 5.41
N ILE A 238 0.47 17.98 5.41
CA ILE A 238 0.32 17.15 6.62
C ILE A 238 1.13 15.84 6.54
N TYR A 239 1.67 15.52 5.37
CA TYR A 239 2.41 14.29 5.12
C TYR A 239 3.52 14.53 4.10
N ARG A 240 4.69 13.96 4.37
CA ARG A 240 5.85 13.94 3.47
C ARG A 240 6.54 12.59 3.59
N GLN A 241 6.90 12.02 2.46
CA GLN A 241 7.63 10.78 2.33
C GLN A 241 8.73 10.94 1.29
N GLU A 242 9.95 10.58 1.64
CA GLU A 242 11.07 10.47 0.70
C GLU A 242 11.24 9.01 0.24
N GLY A 243 11.47 8.82 -1.04
CA GLY A 243 11.60 7.51 -1.66
C GLY A 243 10.26 6.76 -1.78
N TYR A 244 10.20 5.82 -2.69
CA TYR A 244 8.98 5.08 -3.06
C TYR A 244 8.75 3.82 -2.23
N ASP A 245 9.81 3.31 -1.59
CA ASP A 245 9.78 2.01 -0.92
C ASP A 245 9.25 2.14 0.51
N HIS A 246 8.29 1.30 0.87
CA HIS A 246 7.69 1.23 2.20
C HIS A 246 7.26 2.60 2.77
N PRO A 247 6.39 3.37 2.07
CA PRO A 247 5.98 4.69 2.52
C PRO A 247 5.36 4.63 3.90
N ALA A 248 5.63 5.66 4.71
CA ALA A 248 5.07 5.75 6.04
C ALA A 248 3.53 5.76 5.98
N PHE A 249 2.90 4.96 6.83
CA PHE A 249 1.45 5.00 7.03
C PHE A 249 1.15 5.99 8.16
N LEU A 250 0.87 7.26 7.80
CA LEU A 250 0.51 8.30 8.77
C LEU A 250 -0.82 7.96 9.43
N ARG A 251 -0.88 8.04 10.76
CA ARG A 251 -2.08 7.83 11.57
C ARG A 251 -2.26 9.00 12.50
N PHE A 252 -3.46 9.56 12.54
CA PHE A 252 -3.77 10.62 13.47
C PHE A 252 -4.17 10.04 14.83
N ALA A 253 -3.65 10.62 15.91
CA ALA A 253 -4.09 10.26 17.25
C ALA A 253 -5.56 10.67 17.45
N ALA A 254 -6.30 9.97 18.32
CA ALA A 254 -7.74 10.17 18.48
C ALA A 254 -8.14 11.62 18.83
N ASN A 255 -7.24 12.38 19.46
CA ASN A 255 -7.48 13.78 19.85
C ASN A 255 -7.02 14.79 18.76
N ASP A 256 -6.30 14.34 17.75
CA ASP A 256 -5.65 15.19 16.74
C ASP A 256 -6.16 14.90 15.31
N ILE A 257 -7.32 14.23 15.21
CA ILE A 257 -7.91 13.86 13.91
C ILE A 257 -8.43 15.12 13.21
N PRO A 258 -7.82 15.53 12.08
CA PRO A 258 -8.27 16.71 11.36
C PRO A 258 -9.61 16.49 10.66
N THR A 259 -10.41 17.55 10.59
CA THR A 259 -11.57 17.60 9.70
C THR A 259 -11.16 18.26 8.41
N VAL A 260 -11.37 17.61 7.29
CA VAL A 260 -10.92 18.06 5.97
C VAL A 260 -12.09 18.10 4.97
N THR A 261 -12.06 19.05 4.06
CA THR A 261 -13.03 19.21 2.96
C THR A 261 -12.49 18.72 1.63
N GLY A 262 -11.21 18.34 1.61
CA GLY A 262 -10.51 17.83 0.46
C GLY A 262 -9.07 17.51 0.81
N LEU A 263 -8.37 16.87 -0.12
CA LEU A 263 -6.95 16.55 -0.06
C LEU A 263 -6.25 16.98 -1.34
N GLN A 264 -4.99 17.40 -1.22
CA GLN A 264 -4.07 17.53 -2.34
C GLN A 264 -2.88 16.62 -2.12
N TRP A 265 -2.31 16.12 -3.19
CA TRP A 265 -1.07 15.35 -3.12
C TRP A 265 -0.19 15.62 -4.34
N THR A 266 1.10 15.49 -4.15
CA THR A 266 2.11 15.70 -5.17
C THR A 266 3.12 14.57 -5.14
N CYS A 267 3.42 14.01 -6.31
CA CYS A 267 4.54 13.12 -6.52
C CYS A 267 5.63 13.87 -7.27
N SER A 268 6.86 13.82 -6.76
CA SER A 268 8.05 14.37 -7.40
C SER A 268 8.91 13.22 -7.93
N TYR A 269 9.41 13.37 -9.15
CA TYR A 269 10.14 12.32 -9.86
C TYR A 269 11.50 12.80 -10.33
N VAL A 270 12.45 11.85 -10.42
CA VAL A 270 13.73 12.01 -11.11
C VAL A 270 13.91 10.85 -12.08
N ASN A 271 13.79 11.15 -13.36
CA ASN A 271 13.96 10.19 -14.43
C ASN A 271 15.35 10.36 -15.06
N THR A 272 16.24 9.41 -14.81
CA THR A 272 17.63 9.41 -15.31
C THR A 272 17.76 8.79 -16.70
N THR A 273 16.68 8.33 -17.29
CA THR A 273 16.66 7.72 -18.64
C THR A 273 16.33 8.76 -19.72
N THR A 274 16.39 8.36 -20.97
CA THR A 274 15.96 9.17 -22.12
C THR A 274 14.49 8.97 -22.49
N ASN A 275 13.80 8.01 -21.84
CA ASN A 275 12.41 7.69 -22.12
C ASN A 275 11.47 8.57 -21.27
N THR A 276 10.28 8.81 -21.79
CA THR A 276 9.18 9.39 -21.02
C THR A 276 8.28 8.27 -20.52
N PHE A 277 7.91 8.31 -19.24
CA PHE A 277 6.99 7.36 -18.61
C PHE A 277 5.64 8.02 -18.35
N THR A 278 4.58 7.22 -18.44
CA THR A 278 3.21 7.65 -18.21
C THR A 278 2.55 6.77 -17.19
N PHE A 279 1.34 7.12 -16.77
CA PHE A 279 0.53 6.32 -15.87
C PHE A 279 0.38 4.88 -16.38
N GLY A 280 0.53 3.90 -15.49
CA GLY A 280 0.33 2.48 -15.79
C GLY A 280 0.77 1.55 -14.66
N PRO A 281 0.53 0.24 -14.80
CA PRO A 281 0.63 -0.71 -13.68
C PRO A 281 2.06 -1.19 -13.38
N PHE A 282 2.97 -1.12 -14.35
CA PHE A 282 4.29 -1.75 -14.21
C PHE A 282 5.33 -0.79 -13.68
N THR A 283 6.07 -1.19 -12.65
CA THR A 283 7.07 -0.34 -12.00
C THR A 283 8.22 0.05 -12.93
N ASP A 284 8.59 -0.84 -13.85
CA ASP A 284 9.69 -0.59 -14.80
C ASP A 284 9.32 0.40 -15.92
N ASN A 285 8.08 0.33 -16.41
CA ASN A 285 7.65 1.00 -17.63
C ASN A 285 6.63 2.12 -17.42
N ASN A 286 6.12 2.25 -16.21
CA ASN A 286 5.07 3.21 -15.87
C ASN A 286 5.35 3.90 -14.54
N GLU A 287 4.54 4.93 -14.28
CA GLU A 287 4.51 5.63 -13.00
C GLU A 287 3.09 5.74 -12.45
N HIS A 288 3.01 5.97 -11.16
CA HIS A 288 1.79 6.29 -10.42
C HIS A 288 1.95 7.58 -9.64
N CYS A 289 0.84 8.23 -9.33
CA CYS A 289 0.73 9.21 -8.27
C CYS A 289 -0.61 9.00 -7.55
N ASN A 290 -0.63 8.06 -6.61
CA ASN A 290 -1.84 7.65 -5.93
C ASN A 290 -1.80 8.02 -4.45
N LEU A 291 -2.95 8.36 -3.89
CA LEU A 291 -3.19 8.61 -2.47
C LEU A 291 -4.14 7.54 -1.93
N PHE A 292 -3.79 6.90 -0.84
CA PHE A 292 -4.69 6.10 -0.02
C PHE A 292 -4.94 6.82 1.29
N ALA A 293 -6.19 7.08 1.61
CA ALA A 293 -6.56 7.67 2.88
C ALA A 293 -7.80 6.99 3.47
N PHE A 294 -8.01 7.21 4.75
CA PHE A 294 -9.11 6.60 5.49
C PHE A 294 -9.76 7.65 6.37
N TYR A 295 -11.07 7.59 6.48
CA TYR A 295 -11.85 8.62 7.14
C TYR A 295 -13.08 8.08 7.89
N TYR A 296 -13.74 8.94 8.64
CA TYR A 296 -15.06 8.74 9.20
C TYR A 296 -15.76 10.09 9.42
N PRO A 297 -17.08 10.16 9.66
CA PRO A 297 -18.06 9.09 9.51
C PRO A 297 -18.40 8.86 8.03
N THR A 298 -18.75 7.63 7.69
CA THR A 298 -19.42 7.29 6.43
C THR A 298 -20.92 7.61 6.51
N ALA A 299 -21.60 7.70 5.37
CA ALA A 299 -23.06 7.87 5.34
C ALA A 299 -23.81 6.60 5.78
N GLY A 300 -23.25 5.44 5.47
CA GLY A 300 -23.79 4.12 5.82
C GLY A 300 -22.78 3.31 6.63
N THR A 301 -22.85 2.00 6.49
CA THR A 301 -21.91 1.06 7.11
C THR A 301 -20.56 1.00 6.40
N HIS A 302 -20.49 1.43 5.15
CA HIS A 302 -19.29 1.56 4.34
C HIS A 302 -19.48 2.68 3.32
N GLU A 303 -18.41 3.28 2.90
CA GLU A 303 -18.38 4.34 1.88
C GLU A 303 -16.95 4.45 1.39
N THR A 304 -16.77 4.60 0.09
CA THR A 304 -15.47 4.90 -0.52
C THR A 304 -15.58 6.16 -1.36
N ILE A 305 -14.65 7.09 -1.20
CA ILE A 305 -14.50 8.27 -2.04
C ILE A 305 -13.37 7.98 -3.03
N THR A 306 -13.66 8.06 -4.33
CA THR A 306 -12.64 8.00 -5.37
C THR A 306 -12.44 9.39 -5.96
N CYS A 307 -11.17 9.77 -6.14
CA CYS A 307 -10.75 11.02 -6.76
C CYS A 307 -9.81 10.68 -7.91
N VAL A 308 -10.27 10.78 -9.12
CA VAL A 308 -9.48 10.45 -10.31
C VAL A 308 -9.25 11.71 -11.15
N GLN A 309 -7.99 12.05 -11.35
CA GLN A 309 -7.58 13.04 -12.35
C GLN A 309 -7.33 12.34 -13.67
N GLN A 310 -8.03 12.78 -14.70
CA GLN A 310 -7.86 12.28 -16.06
C GLN A 310 -8.22 13.39 -17.07
N HIS A 311 -7.37 13.60 -18.09
CA HIS A 311 -7.52 14.64 -19.11
C HIS A 311 -7.66 16.06 -18.51
N GLY A 312 -6.90 16.34 -17.43
CA GLY A 312 -6.93 17.62 -16.72
C GLY A 312 -8.17 17.84 -15.84
N ILE A 313 -9.06 16.85 -15.74
CA ILE A 313 -10.29 16.93 -14.95
C ILE A 313 -10.17 16.02 -13.74
N VAL A 314 -10.49 16.52 -12.55
CA VAL A 314 -10.62 15.71 -11.35
C VAL A 314 -12.09 15.38 -11.11
N THR A 315 -12.39 14.10 -11.09
CA THR A 315 -13.73 13.58 -10.78
C THR A 315 -13.74 12.97 -9.40
N THR A 316 -14.69 13.38 -8.56
CA THR A 316 -14.93 12.81 -7.24
C THR A 316 -16.23 12.01 -7.26
N VAL A 317 -16.14 10.73 -6.91
CA VAL A 317 -17.30 9.82 -6.81
C VAL A 317 -17.37 9.26 -5.41
N VAL A 318 -18.58 9.16 -4.86
CA VAL A 318 -18.85 8.52 -3.57
C VAL A 318 -19.61 7.23 -3.83
N HIS A 319 -19.02 6.12 -3.44
CA HIS A 319 -19.58 4.77 -3.52
C HIS A 319 -20.13 4.38 -2.15
N GLN A 320 -21.33 3.74 -2.10
CA GLN A 320 -22.02 3.37 -0.85
C GLN A 320 -22.43 1.90 -0.83
#